data_2c39958215151e19f9ee1e6a52960441
#
_entry.id   2c39958215151e19f9ee1e6a52960441
#
_cell.length_a   1.000
_cell.length_b   1.000
_cell.length_c   1.000
_cell.angle_alpha   90.00
_cell.angle_beta   90.00
_cell.angle_gamma   90.00
#
_symmetry.space_group_name_H-M   'P 1'
#
loop_
_entity.id
_entity.type
_entity.pdbx_description
1 polymer ?
#
loop_
_entity_poly.entity_id
_entity_poly.type
_entity_poly.pdbx_seq_one_letter_code
_entity_poly.pdbx_strand_id
1 'polypeptide(L)'
;MAKNKKIKSIAVFENEPVRRVWDAKKEKWFFSVVDVVRILTESVDAGAYWRKLKERLLKEGGNETVTKCHGLKMIAPDGKMRLTDVADTETMFRLIQSIPSPKAEPFKLWLAKVGYERLQETANPELAVNRARKHWLNLGRSSKWIEQRMRGQEIRNKLTDYWAEHGIEEDLEYATN
;
A
#
# COMPACT_ATOMS: atom_id res chain seq x y z
N MET A 1 8.30 28.87 9.33
CA MET A 1 8.30 27.54 9.98
C MET A 1 6.91 26.91 9.78
N ALA A 2 6.76 26.06 8.77
CA ALA A 2 5.48 25.39 8.50
C ALA A 2 5.29 24.28 9.53
N LYS A 3 4.26 24.39 10.37
CA LYS A 3 3.83 23.35 11.30
C LYS A 3 3.38 22.13 10.49
N ASN A 4 4.18 21.08 10.53
CA ASN A 4 3.90 19.77 9.93
C ASN A 4 2.62 19.22 10.56
N LYS A 5 1.47 19.47 9.94
CA LYS A 5 0.17 18.97 10.38
C LYS A 5 0.15 17.48 10.04
N LYS A 6 0.59 16.64 11.02
CA LYS A 6 0.46 15.17 10.91
C LYS A 6 -0.99 14.86 10.60
N ILE A 7 -1.28 14.53 9.35
CA ILE A 7 -2.61 14.09 8.93
C ILE A 7 -2.84 12.73 9.59
N LYS A 8 -3.48 12.75 10.74
CA LYS A 8 -3.97 11.55 11.40
C LYS A 8 -5.24 11.13 10.68
N SER A 9 -5.14 10.13 9.84
CA SER A 9 -6.34 9.58 9.24
C SER A 9 -6.54 8.13 9.72
N ILE A 10 -7.78 7.79 9.97
CA ILE A 10 -8.22 6.44 10.25
C ILE A 10 -8.53 5.81 8.90
N ALA A 11 -7.94 4.65 8.59
CA ALA A 11 -8.37 3.80 7.49
C ALA A 11 -9.44 2.85 8.02
N VAL A 12 -10.40 2.48 7.21
CA VAL A 12 -11.40 1.46 7.55
C VAL A 12 -10.99 0.16 6.87
N PHE A 13 -10.87 -0.91 7.65
CA PHE A 13 -10.62 -2.25 7.18
C PHE A 13 -11.66 -3.17 7.81
N GLU A 14 -12.42 -3.91 7.02
CA GLU A 14 -13.54 -4.75 7.50
C GLU A 14 -14.55 -3.96 8.38
N ASN A 15 -14.85 -2.71 8.01
CA ASN A 15 -15.66 -1.76 8.77
C ASN A 15 -15.10 -1.36 10.15
N GLU A 16 -13.87 -1.76 10.47
CA GLU A 16 -13.19 -1.44 11.72
C GLU A 16 -12.11 -0.37 11.52
N PRO A 17 -11.92 0.54 12.48
CA PRO A 17 -10.93 1.60 12.37
C PRO A 17 -9.50 1.08 12.57
N VAL A 18 -8.61 1.40 11.64
CA VAL A 18 -7.16 1.17 11.73
C VAL A 18 -6.45 2.50 11.82
N ARG A 19 -5.66 2.69 12.86
CA ARG A 19 -4.82 3.88 13.01
C ARG A 19 -3.72 3.87 11.97
N ARG A 20 -3.50 5.02 11.33
CA ARG A 20 -2.42 5.19 10.35
C ARG A 20 -1.77 6.56 10.48
N VAL A 21 -0.54 6.69 9.99
CA VAL A 21 0.24 7.93 9.96
C VAL A 21 0.90 8.05 8.60
N TRP A 22 0.85 9.25 8.03
CA TRP A 22 1.61 9.58 6.83
C TRP A 22 3.02 10.04 7.21
N ASP A 23 4.03 9.43 6.62
CA ASP A 23 5.42 9.87 6.70
C ASP A 23 5.76 10.66 5.43
N ALA A 24 5.86 11.99 5.54
CA ALA A 24 6.12 12.87 4.42
C ALA A 24 7.56 12.74 3.86
N LYS A 25 8.51 12.19 4.65
CA LYS A 25 9.88 11.98 4.17
C LYS A 25 10.00 10.73 3.32
N LYS A 26 9.24 9.69 3.68
CA LYS A 26 9.21 8.41 2.96
C LYS A 26 8.09 8.34 1.93
N GLU A 27 7.20 9.35 1.93
CA GLU A 27 5.99 9.38 1.09
C GLU A 27 5.15 8.11 1.19
N LYS A 28 5.02 7.60 2.43
CA LYS A 28 4.35 6.34 2.72
C LYS A 28 3.39 6.44 3.90
N TRP A 29 2.31 5.67 3.81
CA TRP A 29 1.42 5.41 4.94
C TRP A 29 1.97 4.29 5.81
N PHE A 30 1.93 4.48 7.12
CA PHE A 30 2.24 3.47 8.12
C PHE A 30 0.99 3.14 8.93
N PHE A 31 0.67 1.88 9.04
CA PHE A 31 -0.52 1.35 9.71
C PHE A 31 -0.16 0.67 11.02
N SER A 32 -1.03 0.78 12.03
CA SER A 32 -0.86 0.08 13.30
C SER A 32 -1.01 -1.43 13.11
N VAL A 33 0.06 -2.18 13.39
CA VAL A 33 0.07 -3.65 13.26
C VAL A 33 -0.92 -4.27 14.24
N VAL A 34 -0.96 -3.78 15.48
CA VAL A 34 -1.84 -4.31 16.54
C VAL A 34 -3.31 -4.13 16.18
N ASP A 35 -3.69 -3.02 15.51
CA ASP A 35 -5.08 -2.80 15.10
C ASP A 35 -5.50 -3.81 14.02
N VAL A 36 -4.63 -4.05 13.02
CA VAL A 36 -4.90 -5.04 11.96
C VAL A 36 -4.96 -6.46 12.54
N VAL A 37 -4.02 -6.81 13.43
CA VAL A 37 -4.03 -8.10 14.12
C VAL A 37 -5.33 -8.28 14.90
N ARG A 38 -5.77 -7.28 15.67
CA ARG A 38 -7.03 -7.31 16.43
C ARG A 38 -8.23 -7.61 15.52
N ILE A 39 -8.33 -6.92 14.41
CA ILE A 39 -9.44 -7.08 13.45
C ILE A 39 -9.45 -8.48 12.85
N LEU A 40 -8.28 -8.96 12.41
CA LEU A 40 -8.18 -10.24 11.70
C LEU A 40 -8.29 -11.46 12.64
N THR A 41 -7.89 -11.35 13.90
CA THR A 41 -7.83 -12.49 14.81
C THR A 41 -8.90 -12.47 15.88
N GLU A 42 -9.61 -11.35 16.06
CA GLU A 42 -10.56 -11.11 17.17
C GLU A 42 -9.93 -11.42 18.54
N SER A 43 -8.61 -11.35 18.62
CA SER A 43 -7.87 -11.65 19.86
C SER A 43 -8.17 -10.62 20.94
N VAL A 44 -8.47 -11.09 22.15
CA VAL A 44 -8.63 -10.24 23.34
C VAL A 44 -7.34 -9.48 23.65
N ASP A 45 -6.17 -10.10 23.43
CA ASP A 45 -4.86 -9.45 23.51
C ASP A 45 -4.12 -9.52 22.18
N ALA A 46 -4.44 -8.55 21.31
CA ALA A 46 -3.77 -8.41 20.01
C ALA A 46 -2.27 -8.07 20.16
N GLY A 47 -1.86 -7.45 21.26
CA GLY A 47 -0.47 -7.16 21.56
C GLY A 47 0.33 -8.42 21.84
N ALA A 48 -0.21 -9.34 22.66
CA ALA A 48 0.41 -10.64 22.91
C ALA A 48 0.45 -11.49 21.64
N TYR A 49 -0.63 -11.48 20.85
CA TYR A 49 -0.66 -12.17 19.56
C TYR A 49 0.46 -11.66 18.63
N TRP A 50 0.61 -10.34 18.53
CA TRP A 50 1.66 -9.73 17.70
C TRP A 50 3.06 -10.13 18.16
N ARG A 51 3.34 -10.17 19.46
CA ARG A 51 4.63 -10.64 19.97
C ARG A 51 4.93 -12.08 19.54
N LYS A 52 3.97 -12.98 19.68
CA LYS A 52 4.10 -14.40 19.25
C LYS A 52 4.25 -14.51 17.72
N LEU A 53 3.54 -13.69 16.95
CA LEU A 53 3.66 -13.66 15.49
C LEU A 53 5.06 -13.21 15.08
N LYS A 54 5.62 -12.17 15.72
CA LYS A 54 7.01 -11.75 15.49
C LYS A 54 8.02 -12.87 15.74
N GLU A 55 7.91 -13.55 16.87
CA GLU A 55 8.80 -14.67 17.20
C GLU A 55 8.72 -15.80 16.17
N ARG A 56 7.51 -16.12 15.71
CA ARG A 56 7.31 -17.12 14.65
C ARG A 56 7.93 -16.69 13.34
N LEU A 57 7.68 -15.46 12.88
CA LEU A 57 8.25 -14.92 11.65
C LEU A 57 9.78 -14.94 11.68
N LEU A 58 10.40 -14.59 12.81
CA LEU A 58 11.86 -14.64 12.96
C LEU A 58 12.40 -16.07 12.81
N LYS A 59 11.69 -17.07 13.35
CA LYS A 59 12.07 -18.49 13.21
C LYS A 59 11.88 -19.03 11.80
N GLU A 60 10.89 -18.52 11.06
CA GLU A 60 10.55 -18.91 9.68
C GLU A 60 11.40 -18.16 8.63
N GLY A 61 12.37 -17.34 9.02
CA GLY A 61 13.20 -16.56 8.09
C GLY A 61 12.60 -15.21 7.69
N GLY A 62 11.50 -14.78 8.33
CA GLY A 62 10.83 -13.49 8.07
C GLY A 62 11.50 -12.28 8.71
N ASN A 63 12.83 -12.32 8.91
CA ASN A 63 13.60 -11.25 9.59
C ASN A 63 13.38 -9.89 8.94
N GLU A 64 13.38 -9.81 7.62
CA GLU A 64 13.17 -8.57 6.88
C GLU A 64 11.80 -7.95 7.18
N THR A 65 10.74 -8.75 7.21
CA THR A 65 9.38 -8.29 7.51
C THR A 65 9.29 -7.70 8.92
N VAL A 66 9.92 -8.35 9.89
CA VAL A 66 9.92 -7.86 11.29
C VAL A 66 10.76 -6.60 11.44
N THR A 67 11.91 -6.51 10.75
CA THR A 67 12.81 -5.35 10.78
C THR A 67 12.16 -4.11 10.15
N LYS A 68 11.32 -4.28 9.14
CA LYS A 68 10.55 -3.18 8.52
C LYS A 68 9.45 -2.63 9.42
N CYS A 69 9.06 -3.37 10.49
CA CYS A 69 8.16 -2.86 11.50
C CYS A 69 8.92 -2.00 12.52
N HIS A 70 8.42 -0.80 12.79
CA HIS A 70 9.06 0.11 13.74
C HIS A 70 8.04 0.80 14.64
N GLY A 71 8.50 1.31 15.79
CA GLY A 71 7.62 1.96 16.75
C GLY A 71 7.35 3.43 16.40
N LEU A 72 6.08 3.80 16.32
CA LEU A 72 5.65 5.20 16.26
C LEU A 72 4.72 5.53 17.44
N LYS A 73 4.82 6.76 17.96
CA LYS A 73 3.87 7.24 18.97
C LYS A 73 2.52 7.51 18.31
N MET A 74 1.50 6.76 18.72
CA MET A 74 0.12 6.88 18.25
C MET A 74 -0.84 7.08 19.42
N ILE A 75 -1.97 7.75 19.18
CA ILE A 75 -3.03 7.87 20.19
C ILE A 75 -3.66 6.49 20.37
N ALA A 76 -3.64 5.98 21.61
CA ALA A 76 -4.33 4.76 21.99
C ALA A 76 -5.82 5.03 22.23
N PRO A 77 -6.68 3.99 22.33
CA PRO A 77 -8.14 4.17 22.60
C PRO A 77 -8.43 4.94 23.89
N ASP A 78 -7.54 4.88 24.87
CA ASP A 78 -7.62 5.64 26.13
C ASP A 78 -7.17 7.11 26.02
N GLY A 79 -6.91 7.60 24.80
CA GLY A 79 -6.48 8.98 24.52
C GLY A 79 -4.98 9.24 24.79
N LYS A 80 -4.23 8.29 25.36
CA LYS A 80 -2.81 8.45 25.66
C LYS A 80 -1.93 8.15 24.45
N MET A 81 -0.80 8.85 24.36
CA MET A 81 0.23 8.55 23.36
C MET A 81 1.02 7.31 23.77
N ARG A 82 0.98 6.25 22.96
CA ARG A 82 1.72 5.02 23.20
C ARG A 82 2.59 4.67 21.99
N LEU A 83 3.74 4.08 22.27
CA LEU A 83 4.59 3.48 21.24
C LEU A 83 3.84 2.28 20.65
N THR A 84 3.61 2.30 19.35
CA THR A 84 2.83 1.29 18.62
C THR A 84 3.62 0.83 17.42
N ASP A 85 3.79 -0.48 17.25
CA ASP A 85 4.44 -1.03 16.06
C ASP A 85 3.59 -0.75 14.82
N VAL A 86 4.25 -0.22 13.81
CA VAL A 86 3.64 0.13 12.52
C VAL A 86 4.40 -0.52 11.38
N ALA A 87 3.69 -0.73 10.28
CA ALA A 87 4.24 -1.24 9.03
C ALA A 87 3.69 -0.43 7.85
N ASP A 88 4.47 -0.30 6.78
CA ASP A 88 3.99 0.23 5.52
C ASP A 88 3.05 -0.78 4.83
N THR A 89 2.44 -0.38 3.72
CA THR A 89 1.43 -1.21 3.02
C THR A 89 1.99 -2.55 2.59
N GLU A 90 3.19 -2.59 2.03
CA GLU A 90 3.84 -3.82 1.55
C GLU A 90 4.11 -4.80 2.70
N THR A 91 4.73 -4.30 3.76
CA THR A 91 5.02 -5.07 4.97
C THR A 91 3.73 -5.56 5.63
N MET A 92 2.68 -4.71 5.66
CA MET A 92 1.38 -5.09 6.21
C MET A 92 0.75 -6.23 5.41
N PHE A 93 0.82 -6.21 4.08
CA PHE A 93 0.34 -7.31 3.24
C PHE A 93 1.07 -8.62 3.54
N ARG A 94 2.38 -8.56 3.74
CA ARG A 94 3.17 -9.74 4.13
C ARG A 94 2.79 -10.27 5.52
N LEU A 95 2.55 -9.37 6.49
CA LEU A 95 2.08 -9.75 7.81
C LEU A 95 0.72 -10.45 7.78
N ILE A 96 -0.24 -9.91 7.02
CA ILE A 96 -1.59 -10.49 6.88
C ILE A 96 -1.53 -11.91 6.33
N GLN A 97 -0.66 -12.19 5.36
CA GLN A 97 -0.46 -13.54 4.82
C GLN A 97 0.00 -14.54 5.89
N SER A 98 0.73 -14.07 6.91
CA SER A 98 1.25 -14.91 7.99
C SER A 98 0.25 -15.13 9.13
N ILE A 99 -0.92 -14.49 9.11
CA ILE A 99 -1.95 -14.64 10.14
C ILE A 99 -2.87 -15.84 9.78
N PRO A 100 -2.87 -16.93 10.56
CA PRO A 100 -3.78 -18.06 10.34
C PRO A 100 -5.17 -17.74 10.92
N SER A 101 -5.95 -16.96 10.19
CA SER A 101 -7.30 -16.60 10.59
C SER A 101 -8.26 -16.69 9.40
N PRO A 102 -9.48 -17.21 9.60
CA PRO A 102 -10.52 -17.20 8.56
C PRO A 102 -10.83 -15.79 8.04
N LYS A 103 -10.75 -14.76 8.88
CA LYS A 103 -10.94 -13.36 8.46
C LYS A 103 -9.83 -12.82 7.57
N ALA A 104 -8.62 -13.40 7.63
CA ALA A 104 -7.53 -13.04 6.73
C ALA A 104 -7.64 -13.71 5.35
N GLU A 105 -8.42 -14.78 5.24
CA GLU A 105 -8.48 -15.62 4.03
C GLU A 105 -9.00 -14.86 2.79
N PRO A 106 -10.10 -14.07 2.85
CA PRO A 106 -10.55 -13.30 1.70
C PRO A 106 -9.48 -12.35 1.17
N PHE A 107 -8.69 -11.77 2.08
CA PHE A 107 -7.60 -10.86 1.72
C PHE A 107 -6.43 -11.62 1.07
N LYS A 108 -6.08 -12.80 1.57
CA LYS A 108 -5.04 -13.66 0.97
C LYS A 108 -5.42 -14.10 -0.45
N LEU A 109 -6.69 -14.51 -0.65
CA LEU A 109 -7.22 -14.85 -1.97
C LEU A 109 -7.19 -13.66 -2.92
N TRP A 110 -7.53 -12.47 -2.44
CA TRP A 110 -7.44 -11.24 -3.23
C TRP A 110 -5.99 -10.95 -3.65
N LEU A 111 -5.01 -11.08 -2.73
CA LEU A 111 -3.59 -10.89 -3.06
C LEU A 111 -3.10 -11.92 -4.09
N ALA A 112 -3.50 -13.18 -3.94
CA ALA A 112 -3.17 -14.24 -4.91
C ALA A 112 -3.73 -13.91 -6.30
N LYS A 113 -4.98 -13.42 -6.37
CA LYS A 113 -5.60 -12.99 -7.62
C LYS A 113 -4.85 -11.81 -8.24
N VAL A 114 -4.52 -10.77 -7.47
CA VAL A 114 -3.76 -9.61 -7.95
C VAL A 114 -2.38 -10.04 -8.47
N GLY A 115 -1.70 -10.93 -7.76
CA GLY A 115 -0.41 -11.48 -8.19
C GLY A 115 -0.53 -12.25 -9.52
N TYR A 116 -1.55 -13.08 -9.66
CA TYR A 116 -1.82 -13.81 -10.90
C TYR A 116 -2.15 -12.88 -12.07
N GLU A 117 -3.04 -11.89 -11.85
CA GLU A 117 -3.36 -10.88 -12.86
C GLU A 117 -2.10 -10.14 -13.32
N ARG A 118 -1.18 -9.80 -12.40
CA ARG A 118 0.08 -9.15 -12.73
C ARG A 118 1.00 -10.04 -13.58
N LEU A 119 1.07 -11.33 -13.30
CA LEU A 119 1.83 -12.28 -14.13
C LEU A 119 1.24 -12.36 -15.54
N GLN A 120 -0.09 -12.39 -15.68
CA GLN A 120 -0.75 -12.37 -16.99
C GLN A 120 -0.47 -11.06 -17.75
N GLU A 121 -0.49 -9.92 -17.08
CA GLU A 121 -0.14 -8.61 -17.67
C GLU A 121 1.33 -8.56 -18.15
N THR A 122 2.23 -9.27 -17.48
CA THR A 122 3.63 -9.38 -17.92
C THR A 122 3.75 -10.19 -19.22
N ALA A 123 2.96 -11.24 -19.37
CA ALA A 123 2.89 -12.03 -20.60
C ALA A 123 2.12 -11.35 -21.73
N ASN A 124 1.09 -10.56 -21.39
CA ASN A 124 0.27 -9.79 -22.32
C ASN A 124 -0.01 -8.38 -21.76
N PRO A 125 0.82 -7.38 -22.10
CA PRO A 125 0.70 -6.01 -21.60
C PRO A 125 -0.63 -5.32 -21.93
N GLU A 126 -1.35 -5.75 -22.98
CA GLU A 126 -2.66 -5.20 -23.31
C GLU A 126 -3.70 -5.38 -22.21
N LEU A 127 -3.56 -6.42 -21.39
CA LEU A 127 -4.43 -6.66 -20.24
C LEU A 127 -4.33 -5.52 -19.22
N ALA A 128 -3.14 -4.97 -18.98
CA ALA A 128 -2.95 -3.82 -18.10
C ALA A 128 -3.64 -2.56 -18.66
N VAL A 129 -3.54 -2.33 -19.96
CA VAL A 129 -4.22 -1.23 -20.65
C VAL A 129 -5.75 -1.37 -20.53
N ASN A 130 -6.27 -2.56 -20.75
CA ASN A 130 -7.70 -2.84 -20.64
C ASN A 130 -8.20 -2.69 -19.19
N ARG A 131 -7.41 -3.10 -18.20
CA ARG A 131 -7.71 -2.88 -16.78
C ARG A 131 -7.77 -1.39 -16.45
N ALA A 132 -6.82 -0.59 -16.95
CA ALA A 132 -6.82 0.85 -16.75
C ALA A 132 -8.06 1.51 -17.37
N ARG A 133 -8.43 1.14 -18.61
CA ARG A 133 -9.65 1.61 -19.27
C ARG A 133 -10.91 1.29 -18.46
N LYS A 134 -11.03 0.04 -18.00
CA LYS A 134 -12.16 -0.41 -17.16
C LYS A 134 -12.25 0.38 -15.85
N HIS A 135 -11.11 0.65 -15.23
CA HIS A 135 -11.05 1.44 -14.00
C HIS A 135 -11.57 2.87 -14.22
N TRP A 136 -11.15 3.54 -15.29
CA TRP A 136 -11.63 4.89 -15.62
C TRP A 136 -13.13 4.91 -15.95
N LEU A 137 -13.65 3.91 -16.66
CA LEU A 137 -15.08 3.76 -16.88
C LEU A 137 -15.86 3.65 -15.58
N ASN A 138 -15.37 2.83 -14.62
CA ASN A 138 -15.98 2.67 -13.30
C ASN A 138 -15.95 3.98 -12.47
N LEU A 139 -14.97 4.86 -12.74
CA LEU A 139 -14.91 6.21 -12.17
C LEU A 139 -15.81 7.23 -12.91
N GLY A 140 -16.64 6.77 -13.85
CA GLY A 140 -17.57 7.63 -14.58
C GLY A 140 -16.93 8.46 -15.71
N ARG A 141 -15.70 8.13 -16.15
CA ARG A 141 -15.07 8.83 -17.26
C ARG A 141 -15.64 8.36 -18.58
N SER A 142 -15.88 9.29 -19.53
CA SER A 142 -16.38 8.96 -20.87
C SER A 142 -15.31 8.25 -21.71
N SER A 143 -15.73 7.40 -22.66
CA SER A 143 -14.81 6.74 -23.60
C SER A 143 -13.94 7.75 -24.35
N LYS A 144 -14.52 8.89 -24.78
CA LYS A 144 -13.79 9.97 -25.47
C LYS A 144 -12.67 10.54 -24.58
N TRP A 145 -12.95 10.78 -23.28
CA TRP A 145 -11.94 11.25 -22.34
C TRP A 145 -10.81 10.23 -22.16
N ILE A 146 -11.16 8.95 -22.07
CA ILE A 146 -10.19 7.85 -21.90
C ILE A 146 -9.25 7.78 -23.12
N GLU A 147 -9.81 7.84 -24.33
CA GLU A 147 -9.00 7.84 -25.56
C GLU A 147 -8.05 9.03 -25.64
N GLN A 148 -8.53 10.23 -25.30
CA GLN A 148 -7.69 11.43 -25.27
C GLN A 148 -6.57 11.29 -24.22
N ARG A 149 -6.88 10.74 -23.05
CA ARG A 149 -5.89 10.52 -22.00
C ARG A 149 -4.80 9.53 -22.42
N MET A 150 -5.17 8.45 -23.09
CA MET A 150 -4.23 7.44 -23.59
C MET A 150 -3.33 8.00 -24.70
N ARG A 151 -3.89 8.75 -25.65
CA ARG A 151 -3.11 9.44 -26.69
C ARG A 151 -2.14 10.46 -26.08
N GLY A 152 -2.58 11.23 -25.09
CA GLY A 152 -1.73 12.17 -24.38
C GLY A 152 -0.55 11.49 -23.66
N GLN A 153 -0.78 10.31 -23.09
CA GLN A 153 0.31 9.52 -22.47
C GLN A 153 1.30 9.00 -23.52
N GLU A 154 0.82 8.53 -24.68
CA GLU A 154 1.67 8.09 -25.78
C GLU A 154 2.58 9.22 -26.31
N ILE A 155 2.01 10.40 -26.51
CA ILE A 155 2.77 11.58 -26.96
C ILE A 155 3.82 11.97 -25.91
N ARG A 156 3.45 11.95 -24.63
CA ARG A 156 4.39 12.26 -23.53
C ARG A 156 5.54 11.25 -23.50
N ASN A 157 5.26 9.96 -23.62
CA ASN A 157 6.30 8.94 -23.64
C ASN A 157 7.26 9.16 -24.82
N LYS A 158 6.75 9.40 -26.02
CA LYS A 158 7.58 9.72 -27.19
C LYS A 158 8.46 10.94 -26.99
N LEU A 159 7.94 11.98 -26.32
CA LEU A 159 8.71 13.18 -26.02
C LEU A 159 9.82 12.89 -24.98
N THR A 160 9.49 12.10 -23.96
CA THR A 160 10.45 11.67 -22.93
C THR A 160 11.56 10.81 -23.55
N ASP A 161 11.20 9.87 -24.42
CA ASP A 161 12.16 9.01 -25.14
C ASP A 161 13.09 9.86 -26.01
N TYR A 162 12.54 10.84 -26.74
CA TYR A 162 13.30 11.77 -27.55
C TYR A 162 14.30 12.58 -26.71
N TRP A 163 13.89 13.06 -25.53
CA TRP A 163 14.77 13.80 -24.65
C TRP A 163 15.90 12.92 -24.09
N ALA A 164 15.60 11.70 -23.70
CA ALA A 164 16.61 10.76 -23.23
C ALA A 164 17.64 10.45 -24.31
N GLU A 165 17.21 10.25 -25.57
CA GLU A 165 18.10 10.03 -26.71
C GLU A 165 19.02 11.23 -27.02
N HIS A 166 18.60 12.45 -26.63
CA HIS A 166 19.36 13.68 -26.88
C HIS A 166 20.06 14.24 -25.62
N GLY A 167 20.18 13.41 -24.56
CA GLY A 167 20.95 13.74 -23.36
C GLY A 167 20.34 14.82 -22.46
N ILE A 168 19.02 15.03 -22.53
CA ILE A 168 18.27 15.97 -21.69
C ILE A 168 17.73 15.18 -20.49
N GLU A 169 18.58 14.89 -19.50
CA GLU A 169 18.19 14.11 -18.32
C GLU A 169 17.62 14.97 -17.19
N GLU A 170 18.12 16.20 -16.99
CA GLU A 170 17.75 17.05 -15.85
C GLU A 170 16.37 17.72 -15.99
N ASP A 171 15.86 17.96 -17.20
CA ASP A 171 14.54 18.56 -17.44
C ASP A 171 13.38 17.56 -17.51
N LEU A 172 13.67 16.26 -17.51
CA LEU A 172 12.67 15.19 -17.61
C LEU A 172 11.70 15.16 -16.41
N GLU A 173 12.18 15.46 -15.21
CA GLU A 173 11.34 15.49 -14.00
C GLU A 173 10.36 16.68 -13.99
N TYR A 174 10.75 17.84 -14.54
CA TYR A 174 9.91 19.03 -14.58
C TYR A 174 8.86 19.01 -15.70
N ALA A 175 9.12 18.30 -16.78
CA ALA A 175 8.22 18.23 -17.93
C ALA A 175 7.12 17.17 -17.77
N THR A 176 7.20 16.28 -16.79
CA THR A 176 6.25 15.18 -16.57
C THR A 176 5.26 15.42 -15.43
N ASN A 177 5.39 16.52 -14.68
CA ASN A 177 4.46 16.93 -13.60
C ASN A 177 3.33 17.89 -14.13
#